data_b88b25eab989fdfb2e5f881024a7d548
#
_entry.id   b88b25eab989fdfb2e5f881024a7d548
#
_cell.length_a   1.000
_cell.length_b   1.000
_cell.length_c   1.000
_cell.angle_alpha   90.00
_cell.angle_beta   90.00
_cell.angle_gamma   90.00
#
_symmetry.space_group_name_H-M   'P 1'
#
loop_
_entity.id
_entity.type
_entity.pdbx_description
1 polymer ?
#
loop_
_entity_poly.entity_id
_entity_poly.type
_entity_poly.pdbx_seq_one_letter_code
_entity_poly.pdbx_strand_id
1 'polypeptide(L)'
;FSNYREFSTRKIGNFKTNFKDVETKITVETRNAAGEIQRIQLKAVGVDKTGKIRIPDYTTAKDGLSIKRQTILDNIERNGGVIVGKGNGKFVGSVEIPKRTRIDVINSSNSKIKNFKMELEKIQRADMSRKIVDGLISTEKGQRLDPSRYLSHQEIETHLNMFKDGVVKVISKEGFNKSVMEFGGNIGPEKGHYVMPKFIYDKAVLASDGNPRVLEELLGLDRGYLGDSPLTINVKHPKNLRMPSGNEPGAWQDLWEPGGFTKGGIPEAVVDQFKPGDYTIGKIFE
;
A
#
# COMPACT_ATOMS: atom_id res chain seq x y z
N PHE A 1 10.53 -6.73 -26.19
CA PHE A 1 11.75 -6.13 -25.58
C PHE A 1 11.92 -4.64 -25.93
N SER A 2 11.60 -4.18 -27.16
CA SER A 2 11.70 -2.76 -27.55
C SER A 2 10.77 -1.85 -26.74
N ASN A 3 9.52 -2.23 -26.57
CA ASN A 3 8.50 -1.44 -25.84
C ASN A 3 8.86 -1.16 -24.37
N TYR A 4 9.45 -2.12 -23.67
CA TYR A 4 9.89 -1.90 -22.29
C TYR A 4 11.04 -0.89 -22.20
N ARG A 5 12.03 -1.00 -23.09
CA ARG A 5 13.20 -0.12 -23.11
C ARG A 5 12.79 1.33 -23.39
N GLU A 6 11.97 1.56 -24.40
CA GLU A 6 11.44 2.89 -24.72
C GLU A 6 10.61 3.47 -23.59
N PHE A 7 9.71 2.67 -23.03
CA PHE A 7 8.87 3.07 -21.91
C PHE A 7 9.72 3.46 -20.70
N SER A 8 10.63 2.60 -20.27
CA SER A 8 11.51 2.84 -19.13
C SER A 8 12.37 4.08 -19.35
N THR A 9 12.97 4.25 -20.53
CA THR A 9 13.79 5.42 -20.87
C THR A 9 12.99 6.72 -20.79
N ARG A 10 11.78 6.75 -21.36
CA ARG A 10 10.89 7.92 -21.32
C ARG A 10 10.48 8.24 -19.87
N LYS A 11 10.13 7.23 -19.07
CA LYS A 11 9.72 7.43 -17.67
C LYS A 11 10.89 7.90 -16.79
N ILE A 12 12.08 7.39 -17.00
CA ILE A 12 13.29 7.89 -16.33
C ILE A 12 13.57 9.33 -16.73
N GLY A 13 13.38 9.70 -18.01
CA GLY A 13 13.46 11.07 -18.48
C GLY A 13 12.48 11.99 -17.73
N ASN A 14 11.22 11.62 -17.65
CA ASN A 14 10.22 12.37 -16.89
C ASN A 14 10.55 12.45 -15.40
N PHE A 15 11.10 11.39 -14.81
CA PHE A 15 11.54 11.40 -13.43
C PHE A 15 12.67 12.40 -13.20
N LYS A 16 13.67 12.45 -14.11
CA LYS A 16 14.76 13.42 -14.07
C LYS A 16 14.28 14.88 -14.15
N THR A 17 13.19 15.12 -14.86
CA THR A 17 12.61 16.48 -14.98
C THR A 17 11.94 16.93 -13.67
N ASN A 18 11.34 16.01 -12.90
CA ASN A 18 10.53 16.32 -11.73
C ASN A 18 11.25 16.15 -10.39
N PHE A 19 12.43 15.49 -10.39
CA PHE A 19 13.20 15.20 -9.18
C PHE A 19 14.65 15.68 -9.33
N LYS A 20 15.29 15.96 -8.20
CA LYS A 20 16.70 16.35 -8.14
C LYS A 20 17.59 15.13 -7.91
N ASP A 21 18.87 15.28 -8.25
CA ASP A 21 19.92 14.28 -7.97
C ASP A 21 19.53 12.88 -8.45
N VAL A 22 18.95 12.77 -9.63
CA VAL A 22 18.45 11.50 -10.14
C VAL A 22 19.59 10.66 -10.69
N GLU A 23 19.73 9.46 -10.12
CA GLU A 23 20.68 8.44 -10.55
C GLU A 23 19.98 7.14 -10.94
N THR A 24 20.63 6.35 -11.76
CA THR A 24 20.14 5.06 -12.26
C THR A 24 21.12 3.94 -11.96
N LYS A 25 20.66 2.70 -12.00
CA LYS A 25 21.49 1.50 -11.79
C LYS A 25 22.19 1.47 -10.42
N ILE A 26 21.62 2.10 -9.42
CA ILE A 26 22.12 2.05 -8.06
C ILE A 26 21.73 0.72 -7.43
N THR A 27 22.66 0.02 -6.82
CA THR A 27 22.40 -1.23 -6.11
C THR A 27 22.16 -0.95 -4.64
N VAL A 28 21.05 -1.44 -4.12
CA VAL A 28 20.65 -1.34 -2.71
C VAL A 28 20.63 -2.71 -2.08
N GLU A 29 21.15 -2.80 -0.88
CA GLU A 29 21.05 -3.93 0.01
C GLU A 29 20.04 -3.63 1.10
N THR A 30 19.13 -4.57 1.39
CA THR A 30 18.16 -4.51 2.47
C THR A 30 18.10 -5.85 3.20
N ARG A 31 17.36 -5.93 4.30
CA ARG A 31 17.13 -7.18 5.03
C ARG A 31 15.65 -7.49 5.04
N ASN A 32 15.32 -8.77 4.89
CA ASN A 32 13.95 -9.24 5.09
C ASN A 32 13.64 -9.44 6.59
N ALA A 33 12.43 -9.87 6.90
CA ALA A 33 11.98 -10.11 8.28
C ALA A 33 12.79 -11.20 9.01
N ALA A 34 13.40 -12.15 8.27
CA ALA A 34 14.30 -13.17 8.82
C ALA A 34 15.75 -12.68 9.02
N GLY A 35 16.05 -11.40 8.69
CA GLY A 35 17.39 -10.82 8.76
C GLY A 35 18.28 -11.16 7.57
N GLU A 36 17.77 -11.87 6.56
CA GLU A 36 18.55 -12.25 5.38
C GLU A 36 18.79 -11.05 4.47
N ILE A 37 20.00 -10.97 3.94
CA ILE A 37 20.44 -9.91 3.03
C ILE A 37 19.84 -10.13 1.65
N GLN A 38 19.20 -9.09 1.12
CA GLN A 38 18.66 -9.05 -0.24
C GLN A 38 19.27 -7.86 -1.00
N ARG A 39 19.55 -8.03 -2.29
CA ARG A 39 20.10 -6.99 -3.13
C ARG A 39 19.26 -6.78 -4.38
N ILE A 40 19.12 -5.51 -4.78
CA ILE A 40 18.40 -5.12 -5.99
C ILE A 40 19.09 -3.94 -6.66
N GLN A 41 19.13 -3.95 -7.99
CA GLN A 41 19.50 -2.77 -8.75
C GLN A 41 18.24 -1.95 -9.04
N LEU A 42 18.21 -0.72 -8.53
CA LEU A 42 17.14 0.24 -8.77
C LEU A 42 17.15 0.72 -10.21
N LYS A 43 15.96 0.97 -10.76
CA LYS A 43 15.80 1.58 -12.09
C LYS A 43 16.18 3.06 -12.07
N ALA A 44 15.71 3.76 -11.04
CA ALA A 44 16.11 5.12 -10.75
C ALA A 44 15.92 5.41 -9.25
N VAL A 45 16.59 6.44 -8.77
CA VAL A 45 16.43 7.04 -7.44
C VAL A 45 16.68 8.53 -7.57
N GLY A 46 15.97 9.34 -6.80
CA GLY A 46 16.11 10.79 -6.83
C GLY A 46 15.56 11.43 -5.57
N VAL A 47 15.62 12.75 -5.49
CA VAL A 47 15.18 13.54 -4.34
C VAL A 47 14.03 14.45 -4.76
N ASP A 48 12.92 14.43 -4.03
CA ASP A 48 11.79 15.31 -4.29
C ASP A 48 12.02 16.75 -3.78
N LYS A 49 11.08 17.64 -4.06
CA LYS A 49 11.13 19.06 -3.65
C LYS A 49 11.25 19.25 -2.13
N THR A 50 10.88 18.25 -1.36
CA THR A 50 10.93 18.27 0.11
C THR A 50 12.22 17.65 0.67
N GLY A 51 13.15 17.22 -0.18
CA GLY A 51 14.40 16.57 0.20
C GLY A 51 14.27 15.08 0.50
N LYS A 52 13.11 14.45 0.25
CA LYS A 52 12.90 13.02 0.49
C LYS A 52 13.33 12.20 -0.72
N ILE A 53 13.94 11.05 -0.46
CA ILE A 53 14.30 10.07 -1.49
C ILE A 53 13.03 9.46 -2.08
N ARG A 54 13.03 9.28 -3.40
CA ARG A 54 11.99 8.63 -4.18
C ARG A 54 12.60 7.57 -5.09
N ILE A 55 11.95 6.43 -5.15
CA ILE A 55 12.42 5.29 -5.94
C ILE A 55 11.28 4.85 -6.87
N PRO A 56 11.35 5.15 -8.18
CA PRO A 56 10.44 4.60 -9.15
C PRO A 56 10.92 3.24 -9.63
N ASP A 57 9.99 2.33 -9.89
CA ASP A 57 10.23 1.15 -10.68
C ASP A 57 9.26 1.05 -11.84
N TYR A 58 9.60 0.36 -12.88
CA TYR A 58 8.88 0.36 -14.14
C TYR A 58 8.63 -1.07 -14.63
N THR A 59 7.42 -1.34 -15.09
CA THR A 59 7.07 -2.62 -15.71
C THR A 59 6.11 -2.41 -16.89
N THR A 60 6.17 -3.30 -17.86
CA THR A 60 5.21 -3.42 -18.96
C THR A 60 4.48 -4.75 -18.90
N ALA A 61 4.78 -5.59 -17.92
CA ALA A 61 4.12 -6.87 -17.74
C ALA A 61 2.69 -6.67 -17.23
N LYS A 62 1.73 -7.42 -17.76
CA LYS A 62 0.32 -7.34 -17.35
C LYS A 62 0.14 -7.62 -15.86
N ASP A 63 0.93 -8.53 -15.33
CA ASP A 63 0.93 -8.97 -13.94
C ASP A 63 1.88 -8.17 -13.03
N GLY A 64 2.43 -7.06 -13.53
CA GLY A 64 3.31 -6.18 -12.75
C GLY A 64 4.74 -6.70 -12.61
N LEU A 65 5.43 -6.34 -11.53
CA LEU A 65 6.78 -6.81 -11.23
C LEU A 65 6.76 -8.29 -10.82
N SER A 66 7.89 -8.99 -11.00
CA SER A 66 8.05 -10.33 -10.43
C SER A 66 7.91 -10.31 -8.91
N ILE A 67 7.39 -11.40 -8.33
CA ILE A 67 7.22 -11.54 -6.88
C ILE A 67 8.53 -11.22 -6.14
N LYS A 68 9.63 -11.81 -6.58
CA LYS A 68 10.96 -11.56 -5.99
C LYS A 68 11.34 -10.07 -5.99
N ARG A 69 11.12 -9.38 -7.11
CA ARG A 69 11.46 -7.96 -7.22
C ARG A 69 10.59 -7.10 -6.31
N GLN A 70 9.28 -7.33 -6.34
CA GLN A 70 8.34 -6.61 -5.49
C GLN A 70 8.66 -6.82 -4.02
N THR A 71 8.88 -8.06 -3.58
CA THR A 71 9.23 -8.36 -2.19
C THR A 71 10.47 -7.60 -1.70
N ILE A 72 11.52 -7.50 -2.54
CA ILE A 72 12.72 -6.75 -2.16
C ILE A 72 12.43 -5.25 -2.06
N LEU A 73 11.64 -4.69 -2.98
CA LEU A 73 11.24 -3.29 -2.93
C LEU A 73 10.38 -2.99 -1.69
N ASP A 74 9.46 -3.86 -1.34
CA ASP A 74 8.63 -3.74 -0.13
C ASP A 74 9.50 -3.79 1.14
N ASN A 75 10.55 -4.62 1.16
CA ASN A 75 11.50 -4.66 2.27
C ASN A 75 12.34 -3.38 2.37
N ILE A 76 12.75 -2.79 1.24
CA ILE A 76 13.42 -1.48 1.24
C ILE A 76 12.47 -0.41 1.81
N GLU A 77 11.22 -0.44 1.44
CA GLU A 77 10.24 0.51 1.96
C GLU A 77 10.02 0.36 3.46
N ARG A 78 9.90 -0.87 3.97
CA ARG A 78 9.71 -1.16 5.40
C ARG A 78 10.95 -0.92 6.25
N ASN A 79 12.07 -1.46 5.79
CA ASN A 79 13.28 -1.61 6.60
C ASN A 79 14.37 -0.62 6.23
N GLY A 80 14.18 0.12 5.13
CA GLY A 80 15.24 0.90 4.52
C GLY A 80 16.25 0.02 3.79
N GLY A 81 17.40 0.59 3.48
CA GLY A 81 18.47 -0.12 2.83
C GLY A 81 19.76 0.68 2.82
N VAL A 82 20.81 0.09 2.30
CA VAL A 82 22.11 0.74 2.15
C VAL A 82 22.57 0.60 0.71
N ILE A 83 23.06 1.68 0.13
CA ILE A 83 23.66 1.63 -1.21
C ILE A 83 24.98 0.88 -1.12
N VAL A 84 25.14 -0.12 -1.98
CA VAL A 84 26.35 -0.94 -2.03
C VAL A 84 27.09 -0.74 -3.37
N GLY A 85 28.40 -0.95 -3.34
CA GLY A 85 29.26 -0.69 -4.47
C GLY A 85 29.63 0.79 -4.62
N LYS A 86 30.07 1.18 -5.82
CA LYS A 86 30.55 2.54 -6.07
C LYS A 86 29.45 3.61 -5.98
N GLY A 87 28.22 3.24 -6.41
CA GLY A 87 27.13 4.21 -6.53
C GLY A 87 27.41 5.31 -7.55
N ASN A 88 26.67 6.40 -7.47
CA ASN A 88 26.88 7.60 -8.29
C ASN A 88 26.25 8.84 -7.63
N GLY A 89 26.77 10.04 -7.93
CA GLY A 89 26.26 11.32 -7.43
C GLY A 89 26.12 11.35 -5.92
N LYS A 90 24.92 11.66 -5.43
CA LYS A 90 24.58 11.61 -3.99
C LYS A 90 24.32 10.19 -3.47
N PHE A 91 24.16 9.22 -4.34
CA PHE A 91 23.83 7.85 -4.01
C PHE A 91 25.07 6.94 -4.14
N VAL A 92 26.11 7.28 -3.39
CA VAL A 92 27.36 6.51 -3.31
C VAL A 92 27.26 5.40 -2.27
N GLY A 93 28.21 4.47 -2.30
CA GLY A 93 28.27 3.38 -1.33
C GLY A 93 28.22 3.86 0.11
N SER A 94 27.54 3.11 0.96
CA SER A 94 27.27 3.41 2.36
C SER A 94 26.19 4.47 2.63
N VAL A 95 25.62 5.10 1.61
CA VAL A 95 24.46 6.00 1.79
C VAL A 95 23.23 5.17 2.15
N GLU A 96 22.53 5.58 3.21
CA GLU A 96 21.34 4.92 3.67
C GLU A 96 20.09 5.38 2.89
N ILE A 97 19.24 4.41 2.53
CA ILE A 97 17.87 4.64 2.10
C ILE A 97 17.00 4.54 3.36
N PRO A 98 16.38 5.63 3.81
CA PRO A 98 15.60 5.62 5.03
C PRO A 98 14.41 4.65 4.95
N LYS A 99 13.99 4.13 6.09
CA LYS A 99 12.69 3.47 6.22
C LYS A 99 11.58 4.41 5.76
N ARG A 100 10.49 3.84 5.23
CA ARG A 100 9.34 4.58 4.67
C ARG A 100 9.69 5.41 3.42
N THR A 101 10.83 5.10 2.77
CA THR A 101 11.12 5.67 1.45
C THR A 101 10.07 5.19 0.46
N ARG A 102 9.35 6.13 -0.16
CA ARG A 102 8.27 5.81 -1.09
C ARG A 102 8.82 5.20 -2.37
N ILE A 103 8.29 4.03 -2.71
CA ILE A 103 8.57 3.30 -3.95
C ILE A 103 7.32 3.32 -4.83
N ASP A 104 7.46 3.88 -6.03
CA ASP A 104 6.35 4.00 -6.97
C ASP A 104 6.56 3.02 -8.14
N VAL A 105 5.76 1.96 -8.19
CA VAL A 105 5.75 1.03 -9.33
C VAL A 105 4.85 1.59 -10.43
N ILE A 106 5.44 1.86 -11.60
CA ILE A 106 4.75 2.46 -12.75
C ILE A 106 4.59 1.39 -13.83
N ASN A 107 3.34 0.97 -14.07
CA ASN A 107 2.99 0.04 -15.14
C ASN A 107 2.49 0.82 -16.38
N SER A 108 2.98 0.44 -17.57
CA SER A 108 2.72 1.22 -18.80
C SER A 108 1.35 1.05 -19.40
N SER A 109 0.67 -0.04 -19.11
CA SER A 109 -0.24 -0.60 -20.09
C SER A 109 -1.71 -0.58 -19.74
N ASN A 110 -2.14 0.01 -18.61
CA ASN A 110 -3.53 -0.14 -18.25
C ASN A 110 -4.24 1.20 -18.00
N SER A 111 -5.05 1.62 -18.99
CA SER A 111 -5.93 2.78 -18.85
C SER A 111 -6.91 2.64 -17.69
N LYS A 112 -7.34 1.42 -17.37
CA LYS A 112 -8.23 1.12 -16.24
C LYS A 112 -7.54 1.45 -14.91
N ILE A 113 -6.26 1.04 -14.75
CA ILE A 113 -5.44 1.37 -13.57
C ILE A 113 -5.24 2.89 -13.45
N LYS A 114 -4.91 3.55 -14.56
CA LYS A 114 -4.75 5.02 -14.56
C LYS A 114 -6.04 5.71 -14.13
N ASN A 115 -7.17 5.32 -14.68
CA ASN A 115 -8.47 5.89 -14.34
C ASN A 115 -8.83 5.65 -12.86
N PHE A 116 -8.57 4.45 -12.35
CA PHE A 116 -8.77 4.15 -10.93
C PHE A 116 -7.91 5.06 -10.03
N LYS A 117 -6.62 5.20 -10.32
CA LYS A 117 -5.73 6.10 -9.56
C LYS A 117 -6.20 7.57 -9.62
N MET A 118 -6.63 8.06 -10.78
CA MET A 118 -7.20 9.40 -10.92
C MET A 118 -8.49 9.59 -10.11
N GLU A 119 -9.30 8.54 -9.94
CA GLU A 119 -10.49 8.61 -9.09
C GLU A 119 -10.14 8.67 -7.61
N LEU A 120 -9.13 7.92 -7.17
CA LEU A 120 -8.63 8.03 -5.79
C LEU A 120 -8.11 9.43 -5.47
N GLU A 121 -7.50 10.12 -6.44
CA GLU A 121 -7.02 11.50 -6.27
C GLU A 121 -8.16 12.52 -6.06
N LYS A 122 -9.39 12.21 -6.50
CA LYS A 122 -10.57 13.06 -6.29
C LYS A 122 -11.18 12.91 -4.91
N ILE A 123 -10.81 11.90 -4.15
CA ILE A 123 -11.35 11.68 -2.81
C ILE A 123 -10.78 12.75 -1.88
N GLN A 124 -11.68 13.47 -1.24
CA GLN A 124 -11.30 14.49 -0.26
C GLN A 124 -10.61 13.85 0.94
N ARG A 125 -9.41 14.34 1.25
CA ARG A 125 -8.62 13.95 2.42
C ARG A 125 -8.51 15.11 3.38
N ALA A 126 -8.35 14.80 4.65
CA ALA A 126 -8.03 15.81 5.67
C ALA A 126 -6.70 16.51 5.33
N ASP A 127 -6.68 17.83 5.39
CA ASP A 127 -5.48 18.64 5.18
C ASP A 127 -4.69 18.74 6.49
N MET A 128 -3.84 17.75 6.72
CA MET A 128 -2.97 17.71 7.90
C MET A 128 -1.61 18.34 7.62
N SER A 129 -1.19 19.24 8.50
CA SER A 129 0.16 19.78 8.41
C SER A 129 1.21 18.68 8.54
N ARG A 130 2.32 18.83 7.82
CA ARG A 130 3.43 17.87 7.84
C ARG A 130 3.95 17.60 9.27
N LYS A 131 3.99 18.64 10.13
CA LYS A 131 4.41 18.50 11.51
C LYS A 131 3.52 17.54 12.30
N ILE A 132 2.21 17.59 12.08
CA ILE A 132 1.25 16.66 12.71
C ILE A 132 1.50 15.25 12.19
N VAL A 133 1.59 15.06 10.87
CA VAL A 133 1.82 13.76 10.25
C VAL A 133 3.12 13.13 10.75
N ASP A 134 4.24 13.86 10.72
CA ASP A 134 5.54 13.38 11.17
C ASP A 134 5.53 13.03 12.68
N GLY A 135 4.83 13.81 13.50
CA GLY A 135 4.65 13.54 14.93
C GLY A 135 3.87 12.25 15.19
N LEU A 136 2.76 12.05 14.46
CA LEU A 136 1.95 10.82 14.58
C LEU A 136 2.72 9.57 14.12
N ILE A 137 3.44 9.68 13.01
CA ILE A 137 4.24 8.58 12.46
C ILE A 137 5.39 8.18 13.39
N SER A 138 6.04 9.16 14.04
CA SER A 138 7.14 8.90 14.98
C SER A 138 6.68 8.32 16.32
N THR A 139 5.38 8.41 16.63
CA THR A 139 4.82 7.84 17.85
C THR A 139 4.73 6.31 17.75
N GLU A 140 5.18 5.62 18.78
CA GLU A 140 5.13 4.16 18.84
C GLU A 140 3.69 3.63 18.76
N LYS A 141 3.54 2.48 18.12
CA LYS A 141 2.25 1.78 18.08
C LYS A 141 1.78 1.44 19.49
N GLY A 142 0.50 1.70 19.75
CA GLY A 142 -0.10 1.58 21.08
C GLY A 142 -0.16 2.91 21.84
N GLN A 143 0.59 3.94 21.40
CA GLN A 143 0.63 5.27 22.01
C GLN A 143 0.15 6.38 21.07
N ARG A 144 -0.24 6.03 19.84
CA ARG A 144 -0.72 7.00 18.86
C ARG A 144 -2.03 7.60 19.30
N LEU A 145 -2.20 8.89 19.02
CA LEU A 145 -3.40 9.65 19.37
C LEU A 145 -4.63 9.12 18.63
N ASP A 146 -5.77 9.18 19.29
CA ASP A 146 -7.06 8.99 18.64
C ASP A 146 -7.26 10.03 17.52
N PRO A 147 -7.80 9.65 16.34
CA PRO A 147 -8.01 10.57 15.22
C PRO A 147 -8.78 11.85 15.57
N SER A 148 -9.70 11.82 16.52
CA SER A 148 -10.44 13.00 16.98
C SER A 148 -9.57 14.07 17.65
N ARG A 149 -8.30 13.74 17.96
CA ARG A 149 -7.35 14.72 18.55
C ARG A 149 -6.63 15.57 17.51
N TYR A 150 -6.69 15.19 16.23
CA TYR A 150 -6.01 15.89 15.15
C TYR A 150 -6.85 16.05 13.87
N LEU A 151 -8.01 15.43 13.79
CA LEU A 151 -9.01 15.62 12.73
C LEU A 151 -10.27 16.28 13.32
N SER A 152 -10.90 17.14 12.55
CA SER A 152 -12.21 17.68 12.90
C SER A 152 -13.32 16.63 12.80
N HIS A 153 -14.43 16.86 13.50
CA HIS A 153 -15.59 15.99 13.39
C HIS A 153 -16.09 15.84 11.95
N GLN A 154 -16.10 16.93 11.19
CA GLN A 154 -16.52 16.92 9.79
C GLN A 154 -15.60 16.08 8.90
N GLU A 155 -14.27 16.12 9.11
CA GLU A 155 -13.33 15.30 8.36
C GLU A 155 -13.53 13.81 8.66
N ILE A 156 -13.71 13.45 9.93
CA ILE A 156 -14.03 12.08 10.37
C ILE A 156 -15.34 11.61 9.73
N GLU A 157 -16.39 12.41 9.81
CA GLU A 157 -17.71 12.08 9.26
C GLU A 157 -17.65 11.92 7.74
N THR A 158 -16.98 12.84 7.04
CA THR A 158 -16.79 12.77 5.59
C THR A 158 -16.07 11.49 5.19
N HIS A 159 -15.03 11.11 5.93
CA HIS A 159 -14.30 9.87 5.68
C HIS A 159 -15.17 8.63 5.91
N LEU A 160 -15.81 8.53 7.08
CA LEU A 160 -16.63 7.36 7.44
C LEU A 160 -17.88 7.21 6.55
N ASN A 161 -18.41 8.32 6.00
CA ASN A 161 -19.53 8.26 5.07
C ASN A 161 -19.20 7.54 3.76
N MET A 162 -17.93 7.39 3.41
CA MET A 162 -17.52 6.56 2.27
C MET A 162 -17.87 5.07 2.45
N PHE A 163 -18.09 4.63 3.68
CA PHE A 163 -18.37 3.23 4.04
C PHE A 163 -19.86 2.93 4.23
N LYS A 164 -20.75 3.90 3.99
CA LYS A 164 -22.20 3.79 4.22
C LYS A 164 -22.89 2.65 3.45
N ASP A 165 -22.36 2.32 2.26
CA ASP A 165 -22.92 1.29 1.39
C ASP A 165 -22.31 -0.11 1.65
N GLY A 166 -21.61 -0.23 2.77
CA GLY A 166 -20.96 -1.46 3.22
C GLY A 166 -19.44 -1.44 3.05
N VAL A 167 -18.83 -2.44 3.66
CA VAL A 167 -17.39 -2.62 3.69
C VAL A 167 -16.97 -3.95 3.09
N VAL A 168 -15.75 -3.97 2.61
CA VAL A 168 -15.14 -5.17 2.04
C VAL A 168 -13.76 -5.40 2.65
N LYS A 169 -13.46 -6.66 2.90
CA LYS A 169 -12.13 -7.17 3.16
C LYS A 169 -11.78 -8.22 2.12
N VAL A 170 -10.59 -8.13 1.54
CA VAL A 170 -10.05 -9.18 0.67
C VAL A 170 -9.18 -10.12 1.48
N ILE A 171 -9.21 -11.40 1.16
CA ILE A 171 -8.47 -12.43 1.88
C ILE A 171 -8.08 -13.54 0.89
N SER A 172 -6.93 -14.18 1.10
CA SER A 172 -6.59 -15.40 0.37
C SER A 172 -7.52 -16.54 0.78
N LYS A 173 -7.75 -17.51 -0.11
CA LYS A 173 -8.53 -18.71 0.21
C LYS A 173 -7.93 -19.48 1.39
N GLU A 174 -6.61 -19.52 1.48
CA GLU A 174 -5.89 -20.16 2.59
C GLU A 174 -6.14 -19.43 3.90
N GLY A 175 -6.05 -18.10 3.91
CA GLY A 175 -6.33 -17.27 5.08
C GLY A 175 -7.78 -17.41 5.56
N PHE A 176 -8.73 -17.52 4.64
CA PHE A 176 -10.13 -17.77 4.98
C PHE A 176 -10.31 -19.17 5.58
N ASN A 177 -9.75 -20.21 4.95
CA ASN A 177 -9.84 -21.58 5.47
C ASN A 177 -9.23 -21.68 6.88
N LYS A 178 -8.10 -21.01 7.12
CA LYS A 178 -7.50 -20.91 8.45
C LYS A 178 -8.45 -20.27 9.45
N SER A 179 -9.12 -19.18 9.08
CA SER A 179 -10.11 -18.52 9.94
C SER A 179 -11.26 -19.45 10.31
N VAL A 180 -11.73 -20.27 9.37
CA VAL A 180 -12.78 -21.27 9.65
C VAL A 180 -12.28 -22.34 10.60
N MET A 181 -11.09 -22.90 10.36
CA MET A 181 -10.58 -24.05 11.12
C MET A 181 -10.10 -23.65 12.52
N GLU A 182 -9.41 -22.53 12.67
CA GLU A 182 -8.78 -22.13 13.93
C GLU A 182 -9.64 -21.17 14.76
N PHE A 183 -10.51 -20.36 14.11
CA PHE A 183 -11.26 -19.29 14.76
C PHE A 183 -12.78 -19.40 14.57
N GLY A 184 -13.28 -20.58 14.15
CA GLY A 184 -14.70 -20.83 13.98
C GLY A 184 -15.39 -19.91 12.96
N GLY A 185 -14.66 -19.41 11.97
CA GLY A 185 -15.14 -18.48 10.95
C GLY A 185 -15.14 -17.01 11.36
N ASN A 186 -14.58 -16.66 12.51
CA ASN A 186 -14.38 -15.26 12.87
C ASN A 186 -13.29 -14.64 11.98
N ILE A 187 -13.58 -13.47 11.41
CA ILE A 187 -12.67 -12.75 10.52
C ILE A 187 -12.11 -11.51 11.21
N GLY A 188 -10.80 -11.43 11.26
CA GLY A 188 -10.07 -10.32 11.89
C GLY A 188 -9.91 -10.48 13.41
N PRO A 189 -9.00 -9.70 14.02
CA PRO A 189 -8.79 -9.66 15.47
C PRO A 189 -9.99 -9.03 16.21
N GLU A 190 -10.20 -9.41 17.47
CA GLU A 190 -11.22 -8.84 18.34
C GLU A 190 -11.08 -7.32 18.55
N LYS A 191 -9.83 -6.82 18.58
CA LYS A 191 -9.54 -5.38 18.77
C LYS A 191 -9.81 -4.53 17.52
N GLY A 192 -10.32 -5.16 16.47
CA GLY A 192 -10.64 -4.51 15.20
C GLY A 192 -9.64 -4.81 14.09
N HIS A 193 -10.10 -4.64 12.87
CA HIS A 193 -9.31 -4.86 11.67
C HIS A 193 -9.72 -3.89 10.56
N TYR A 194 -8.83 -3.73 9.60
CA TYR A 194 -9.00 -2.81 8.48
C TYR A 194 -9.94 -3.34 7.41
N VAL A 195 -10.76 -2.44 6.88
CA VAL A 195 -11.68 -2.67 5.77
C VAL A 195 -11.64 -1.47 4.81
N MET A 196 -12.10 -1.69 3.57
CA MET A 196 -12.24 -0.65 2.57
C MET A 196 -13.72 -0.44 2.18
N PRO A 197 -14.08 0.73 1.62
CA PRO A 197 -15.44 0.95 1.11
C PRO A 197 -15.74 0.04 -0.06
N LYS A 198 -16.97 -0.47 -0.12
CA LYS A 198 -17.39 -1.38 -1.20
C LYS A 198 -17.19 -0.76 -2.59
N PHE A 199 -17.51 0.51 -2.80
CA PHE A 199 -17.39 1.15 -4.13
C PHE A 199 -15.92 1.25 -4.61
N ILE A 200 -14.95 1.41 -3.69
CA ILE A 200 -13.53 1.39 -4.02
C ILE A 200 -13.08 -0.01 -4.42
N TYR A 201 -13.52 -1.01 -3.65
CA TYR A 201 -13.26 -2.41 -3.97
C TYR A 201 -13.77 -2.77 -5.37
N ASP A 202 -15.03 -2.44 -5.68
CA ASP A 202 -15.64 -2.75 -6.98
C ASP A 202 -14.85 -2.14 -8.14
N LYS A 203 -14.38 -0.90 -7.99
CA LYS A 203 -13.54 -0.22 -8.98
C LYS A 203 -12.14 -0.84 -9.10
N ALA A 204 -11.54 -1.25 -7.99
CA ALA A 204 -10.24 -1.92 -7.98
C ALA A 204 -10.31 -3.28 -8.69
N VAL A 205 -11.34 -4.08 -8.43
CA VAL A 205 -11.58 -5.36 -9.11
C VAL A 205 -11.75 -5.15 -10.62
N LEU A 206 -12.56 -4.16 -11.03
CA LEU A 206 -12.75 -3.82 -12.45
C LEU A 206 -11.42 -3.39 -13.09
N ALA A 207 -10.62 -2.59 -12.40
CA ALA A 207 -9.33 -2.12 -12.89
C ALA A 207 -8.26 -3.21 -12.95
N SER A 208 -8.37 -4.24 -12.10
CA SER A 208 -7.44 -5.37 -12.07
C SER A 208 -7.59 -6.34 -13.24
N ASP A 209 -8.71 -6.27 -13.97
CA ASP A 209 -8.99 -7.08 -15.18
C ASP A 209 -8.79 -8.59 -14.96
N GLY A 210 -9.27 -9.11 -13.83
CA GLY A 210 -9.17 -10.53 -13.48
C GLY A 210 -7.79 -10.97 -12.96
N ASN A 211 -6.86 -10.04 -12.74
CA ASN A 211 -5.49 -10.37 -12.32
C ASN A 211 -5.28 -10.09 -10.82
N PRO A 212 -5.09 -11.12 -9.96
CA PRO A 212 -4.89 -10.93 -8.53
C PRO A 212 -3.62 -10.13 -8.20
N ARG A 213 -2.58 -10.23 -9.00
CA ARG A 213 -1.33 -9.45 -8.77
C ARG A 213 -1.52 -7.96 -9.01
N VAL A 214 -2.37 -7.61 -9.99
CA VAL A 214 -2.76 -6.22 -10.23
C VAL A 214 -3.68 -5.72 -9.12
N LEU A 215 -4.60 -6.54 -8.65
CA LEU A 215 -5.47 -6.18 -7.53
C LEU A 215 -4.66 -5.91 -6.25
N GLU A 216 -3.67 -6.73 -5.93
CA GLU A 216 -2.76 -6.50 -4.81
C GLU A 216 -2.04 -5.15 -4.93
N GLU A 217 -1.51 -4.82 -6.11
CA GLU A 217 -0.87 -3.52 -6.36
C GLU A 217 -1.84 -2.36 -6.14
N LEU A 218 -3.07 -2.45 -6.67
CA LEU A 218 -4.08 -1.40 -6.53
C LEU A 218 -4.52 -1.20 -5.08
N LEU A 219 -4.61 -2.27 -4.30
CA LEU A 219 -5.02 -2.25 -2.90
C LEU A 219 -3.87 -1.99 -1.91
N GLY A 220 -2.63 -1.91 -2.40
CA GLY A 220 -1.45 -1.74 -1.55
C GLY A 220 -1.11 -2.96 -0.70
N LEU A 221 -1.47 -4.15 -1.17
CA LEU A 221 -1.15 -5.43 -0.53
C LEU A 221 0.20 -5.96 -1.01
N ASP A 222 0.83 -6.78 -0.18
CA ASP A 222 2.05 -7.48 -0.57
C ASP A 222 1.77 -8.42 -1.75
N ARG A 223 2.70 -8.45 -2.70
CA ARG A 223 2.53 -9.30 -3.88
C ARG A 223 2.55 -10.77 -3.51
N GLY A 224 1.53 -11.48 -3.93
CA GLY A 224 1.28 -12.90 -3.58
C GLY A 224 0.39 -13.09 -2.34
N TYR A 225 0.05 -12.02 -1.62
CA TYR A 225 -0.79 -12.07 -0.42
C TYR A 225 -2.16 -12.72 -0.67
N LEU A 226 -2.79 -12.40 -1.80
CA LEU A 226 -4.12 -12.90 -2.13
C LEU A 226 -4.11 -14.34 -2.69
N GLY A 227 -2.93 -14.87 -3.06
CA GLY A 227 -2.87 -16.16 -3.77
C GLY A 227 -3.52 -16.08 -5.16
N ASP A 228 -3.89 -17.24 -5.71
CA ASP A 228 -4.46 -17.33 -7.07
C ASP A 228 -6.00 -17.38 -7.07
N SER A 229 -6.61 -17.61 -5.92
CA SER A 229 -8.07 -17.71 -5.75
C SER A 229 -8.56 -16.86 -4.58
N PRO A 230 -8.41 -15.54 -4.67
CA PRO A 230 -8.78 -14.66 -3.57
C PRO A 230 -10.29 -14.60 -3.36
N LEU A 231 -10.66 -14.35 -2.10
CA LEU A 231 -12.04 -14.21 -1.67
C LEU A 231 -12.31 -12.78 -1.20
N THR A 232 -13.55 -12.36 -1.35
CA THR A 232 -14.08 -11.15 -0.75
C THR A 232 -14.99 -11.48 0.42
N ILE A 233 -14.84 -10.74 1.51
CA ILE A 233 -15.71 -10.74 2.67
C ILE A 233 -16.49 -9.43 2.61
N ASN A 234 -17.81 -9.53 2.40
CA ASN A 234 -18.70 -8.38 2.27
C ASN A 234 -19.53 -8.23 3.53
N VAL A 235 -19.57 -7.04 4.11
CA VAL A 235 -20.40 -6.70 5.27
C VAL A 235 -21.19 -5.44 4.99
N LYS A 236 -22.52 -5.56 4.99
CA LYS A 236 -23.42 -4.43 4.69
C LYS A 236 -23.51 -3.44 5.86
N HIS A 237 -23.54 -3.95 7.07
CA HIS A 237 -23.69 -3.15 8.29
C HIS A 237 -22.58 -3.52 9.28
N PRO A 238 -21.36 -2.97 9.10
CA PRO A 238 -20.24 -3.27 9.99
C PRO A 238 -20.49 -2.69 11.38
N LYS A 239 -20.04 -3.43 12.41
CA LYS A 239 -20.14 -2.97 13.81
C LYS A 239 -18.96 -2.08 14.14
N ASN A 240 -19.21 -1.00 14.89
CA ASN A 240 -18.19 -0.09 15.41
C ASN A 240 -17.22 0.43 14.32
N LEU A 241 -17.80 0.92 13.22
CA LEU A 241 -17.03 1.57 12.14
C LEU A 241 -16.39 2.85 12.68
N ARG A 242 -15.06 2.95 12.57
CA ARG A 242 -14.27 4.07 13.12
C ARG A 242 -13.03 4.36 12.31
N MET A 243 -12.50 5.57 12.50
CA MET A 243 -11.22 5.97 11.92
C MET A 243 -10.07 5.12 12.47
N PRO A 244 -9.10 4.73 11.63
CA PRO A 244 -7.89 4.05 12.08
C PRO A 244 -7.03 4.97 12.95
N SER A 245 -6.64 4.51 14.12
CA SER A 245 -5.68 5.22 14.99
C SER A 245 -4.23 4.84 14.71
N GLY A 246 -4.01 3.71 14.02
CA GLY A 246 -2.70 3.10 13.84
C GLY A 246 -2.25 2.23 15.01
N ASN A 247 -3.07 2.09 16.05
CA ASN A 247 -2.80 1.21 17.19
C ASN A 247 -3.37 -0.21 16.99
N GLU A 248 -4.20 -0.41 15.98
CA GLU A 248 -4.88 -1.66 15.69
C GLU A 248 -3.91 -2.74 15.19
N PRO A 249 -4.24 -4.04 15.40
CA PRO A 249 -3.53 -5.13 14.74
C PRO A 249 -3.51 -4.93 13.22
N GLY A 250 -2.34 -5.13 12.60
CA GLY A 250 -2.17 -4.89 11.16
C GLY A 250 -1.69 -3.48 10.78
N ALA A 251 -1.70 -2.51 11.69
CA ALA A 251 -1.00 -1.24 11.49
C ALA A 251 0.52 -1.47 11.60
N TRP A 252 1.18 -1.59 10.45
CA TRP A 252 2.65 -1.74 10.42
C TRP A 252 3.33 -0.44 10.83
N GLN A 253 4.27 -0.51 11.76
CA GLN A 253 4.96 0.67 12.32
C GLN A 253 5.55 1.58 11.24
N ASP A 254 6.15 0.98 10.23
CA ASP A 254 6.87 1.69 9.16
C ASP A 254 6.01 2.05 7.94
N LEU A 255 4.77 1.54 7.83
CA LEU A 255 3.92 1.73 6.65
C LEU A 255 2.57 2.39 6.95
N TRP A 256 2.15 2.41 8.21
CA TRP A 256 0.91 3.07 8.58
C TRP A 256 0.98 4.58 8.31
N GLU A 257 -0.09 5.13 7.76
CA GLU A 257 -0.24 6.56 7.53
C GLU A 257 -1.48 7.09 8.27
N PRO A 258 -1.39 8.27 8.92
CA PRO A 258 -2.55 8.86 9.57
C PRO A 258 -3.57 9.37 8.55
N GLY A 259 -4.83 9.53 9.02
CA GLY A 259 -5.90 10.09 8.20
C GLY A 259 -6.81 9.06 7.52
N GLY A 260 -6.61 7.76 7.78
CA GLY A 260 -7.53 6.72 7.30
C GLY A 260 -7.34 6.33 5.82
N PHE A 261 -6.11 6.40 5.31
CA PHE A 261 -5.79 5.98 3.94
C PHE A 261 -4.55 5.09 3.95
N THR A 262 -4.55 4.12 3.03
CA THR A 262 -3.30 3.44 2.68
C THR A 262 -2.36 4.42 1.96
N LYS A 263 -1.09 4.07 1.89
CA LYS A 263 -0.11 4.77 1.06
C LYS A 263 -0.57 4.93 -0.41
N GLY A 264 -1.27 3.94 -0.95
CA GLY A 264 -1.83 3.96 -2.31
C GLY A 264 -3.07 4.84 -2.47
N GLY A 265 -3.59 5.40 -1.37
CA GLY A 265 -4.75 6.28 -1.38
C GLY A 265 -6.10 5.55 -1.26
N ILE A 266 -6.10 4.28 -0.89
CA ILE A 266 -7.33 3.55 -0.59
C ILE A 266 -7.87 4.04 0.76
N PRO A 267 -9.13 4.47 0.85
CA PRO A 267 -9.75 4.75 2.13
C PRO A 267 -9.83 3.50 3.00
N GLU A 268 -9.46 3.63 4.25
CA GLU A 268 -9.54 2.56 5.25
C GLU A 268 -10.31 2.99 6.48
N ALA A 269 -11.06 2.06 7.04
CA ALA A 269 -11.67 2.20 8.36
C ALA A 269 -11.40 0.94 9.18
N VAL A 270 -11.61 1.05 10.48
CA VAL A 270 -11.54 -0.09 11.40
C VAL A 270 -12.94 -0.47 11.84
N VAL A 271 -13.18 -1.77 11.89
CA VAL A 271 -14.43 -2.38 12.34
C VAL A 271 -14.14 -3.48 13.35
N ASP A 272 -15.15 -3.89 14.10
CA ASP A 272 -15.04 -5.04 14.99
C ASP A 272 -14.91 -6.35 14.20
N GLN A 273 -14.41 -7.39 14.86
CA GLN A 273 -14.32 -8.75 14.31
C GLN A 273 -15.65 -9.18 13.69
N PHE A 274 -15.63 -9.68 12.46
CA PHE A 274 -16.81 -10.26 11.83
C PHE A 274 -17.04 -11.68 12.35
N LYS A 275 -18.27 -11.96 12.75
CA LYS A 275 -18.70 -13.30 13.15
C LYS A 275 -19.47 -13.98 12.02
N PRO A 276 -19.53 -15.32 12.00
CA PRO A 276 -20.43 -16.03 11.09
C PRO A 276 -21.85 -15.46 11.15
N GLY A 277 -22.41 -15.13 9.96
CA GLY A 277 -23.70 -14.44 9.85
C GLY A 277 -23.61 -12.91 9.68
N ASP A 278 -22.51 -12.27 10.08
CA ASP A 278 -22.30 -10.83 9.84
C ASP A 278 -21.85 -10.54 8.40
N TYR A 279 -21.34 -11.54 7.67
CA TYR A 279 -20.72 -11.35 6.36
C TYR A 279 -21.16 -12.37 5.32
N THR A 280 -20.99 -12.03 4.07
CA THR A 280 -21.09 -12.95 2.93
C THR A 280 -19.74 -13.11 2.24
N ILE A 281 -19.52 -14.27 1.64
CA ILE A 281 -18.28 -14.60 0.95
C ILE A 281 -18.55 -14.61 -0.55
N GLY A 282 -17.62 -14.05 -1.32
CA GLY A 282 -17.64 -14.12 -2.77
C GLY A 282 -16.26 -14.51 -3.32
N LYS A 283 -16.24 -15.10 -4.50
CA LYS A 283 -15.01 -15.15 -5.31
C LYS A 283 -14.78 -13.78 -5.91
N ILE A 284 -13.53 -13.35 -5.98
CA ILE A 284 -13.18 -12.07 -6.60
C ILE A 284 -13.12 -12.20 -8.12
N PHE A 285 -12.63 -13.33 -8.59
CA PHE A 285 -12.54 -13.68 -10.01
C PHE A 285 -13.24 -15.02 -10.26
N GLU A 286 -13.85 -15.14 -11.43
CA GLU A 286 -14.48 -16.38 -11.90
C GLU A 286 -13.44 -17.39 -12.41
#